data_91051b8500629c56ef0cbc92ec1df21c
#
_entry.id   91051b8500629c56ef0cbc92ec1df21c
#
_cell.length_a   1.000
_cell.length_b   1.000
_cell.length_c   1.000
_cell.angle_alpha   90.00
_cell.angle_beta   90.00
_cell.angle_gamma   90.00
#
_symmetry.space_group_name_H-M   'P 1'
#
loop_
_entity.id
_entity.type
_entity.pdbx_description
1 polymer ?
#
loop_
_entity_poly.entity_id
_entity_poly.type
_entity_poly.pdbx_seq_one_letter_code
_entity_poly.pdbx_strand_id
1 'polypeptide(L)'
;KVYNKERDKIIGSLNVLGEGLKSIYTLSLLEAYIDEKNTLPCIILMEDPEIYLHPQLQKVASEILYNLSKKNQVVFSTHSPNLIFNFSTKQIREVILNEEYYTDIRQNTDIDMILNDLGYTANDLMNVSVFLCC
;
A
#
# COMPACT_ATOMS: atom_id res chain seq x y z
N LYS A 1 -8.65 4.19 22.62
CA LYS A 1 -7.40 4.72 23.20
C LYS A 1 -6.24 3.95 22.60
N VAL A 2 -5.23 4.65 22.11
CA VAL A 2 -4.01 4.05 21.54
C VAL A 2 -3.02 3.82 22.68
N TYR A 3 -2.52 2.59 22.76
CA TYR A 3 -1.56 2.17 23.79
C TYR A 3 -0.19 1.94 23.15
N ASN A 4 0.85 2.52 23.72
CA ASN A 4 2.23 2.25 23.31
C ASN A 4 2.82 1.16 24.21
N LYS A 5 3.03 -0.02 23.61
CA LYS A 5 3.52 -1.20 24.33
C LYS A 5 4.96 -1.03 24.87
N GLU A 6 5.81 -0.31 24.14
CA GLU A 6 7.21 -0.12 24.52
C GLU A 6 7.36 0.86 25.71
N ARG A 7 6.46 1.83 25.81
CA ARG A 7 6.48 2.85 26.86
C ARG A 7 5.50 2.58 27.99
N ASP A 8 4.74 1.50 27.91
CA ASP A 8 3.68 1.13 28.88
C ASP A 8 2.73 2.30 29.20
N LYS A 9 2.39 3.08 28.18
CA LYS A 9 1.59 4.30 28.29
C LYS A 9 0.46 4.38 27.29
N ILE A 10 -0.68 4.87 27.74
CA ILE A 10 -1.78 5.31 26.87
C ILE A 10 -1.35 6.63 26.21
N ILE A 11 -1.22 6.65 24.89
CA ILE A 11 -0.86 7.86 24.15
C ILE A 11 -2.03 8.84 24.07
N GLY A 12 -3.27 8.35 24.17
CA GLY A 12 -4.47 9.17 24.11
C GLY A 12 -5.51 8.64 23.10
N SER A 13 -6.26 9.54 22.49
CA SER A 13 -7.20 9.21 21.43
C SER A 13 -6.48 9.13 20.08
N LEU A 14 -7.09 8.47 19.09
CA LEU A 14 -6.59 8.38 17.72
C LEU A 14 -6.29 9.76 17.09
N ASN A 15 -7.02 10.78 17.53
CA ASN A 15 -6.91 12.14 17.00
C ASN A 15 -5.55 12.81 17.32
N VAL A 16 -4.78 12.27 18.27
CA VAL A 16 -3.43 12.78 18.62
C VAL A 16 -2.36 12.24 17.66
N LEU A 17 -2.66 11.19 16.90
CA LEU A 17 -1.73 10.62 15.93
C LEU A 17 -1.69 11.49 14.66
N GLY A 18 -0.51 11.59 14.04
CA GLY A 18 -0.38 12.12 12.70
C GLY A 18 -1.15 11.28 11.67
N GLU A 19 -1.54 11.87 10.55
CA GLU A 19 -2.40 11.23 9.53
C GLU A 19 -1.83 9.89 9.02
N GLY A 20 -0.51 9.80 8.79
CA GLY A 20 0.12 8.54 8.37
C GLY A 20 -0.04 7.41 9.40
N LEU A 21 0.13 7.69 10.70
CA LEU A 21 -0.08 6.68 11.73
C LEU A 21 -1.56 6.30 11.88
N LYS A 22 -2.47 7.22 11.65
CA LYS A 22 -3.91 6.91 11.59
C LYS A 22 -4.23 5.95 10.45
N SER A 23 -3.66 6.18 9.26
CA SER A 23 -3.84 5.31 8.10
C SER A 23 -3.35 3.90 8.38
N ILE A 24 -2.13 3.73 8.89
CA ILE A 24 -1.60 2.41 9.27
C ILE A 24 -2.46 1.76 10.36
N TYR A 25 -2.88 2.51 11.37
CA TYR A 25 -3.76 1.97 12.42
C TYR A 25 -5.09 1.47 11.85
N THR A 26 -5.68 2.22 10.91
CA THR A 26 -6.94 1.84 10.26
C THR A 26 -6.77 0.56 9.44
N LEU A 27 -5.69 0.45 8.65
CA LEU A 27 -5.37 -0.74 7.88
C LEU A 27 -5.13 -1.96 8.79
N SER A 28 -4.38 -1.80 9.87
CA SER A 28 -4.12 -2.87 10.84
C SER A 28 -5.39 -3.30 11.58
N LEU A 29 -6.29 -2.36 11.87
CA LEU A 29 -7.58 -2.67 12.47
C LEU A 29 -8.48 -3.45 11.51
N LEU A 30 -8.47 -3.09 10.23
CA LEU A 30 -9.19 -3.80 9.18
C LEU A 30 -8.63 -5.23 9.02
N GLU A 31 -7.31 -5.39 8.99
CA GLU A 31 -6.66 -6.69 8.94
C GLU A 31 -7.08 -7.57 10.13
N ALA A 32 -7.00 -7.04 11.35
CA ALA A 32 -7.40 -7.75 12.56
C ALA A 32 -8.89 -8.14 12.56
N TYR A 33 -9.76 -7.25 12.07
CA TYR A 33 -11.21 -7.53 11.96
C TYR A 33 -11.51 -8.66 10.97
N ILE A 34 -10.82 -8.65 9.82
CA ILE A 34 -11.01 -9.66 8.76
C ILE A 34 -10.40 -11.02 9.17
N ASP A 35 -9.39 -11.01 10.02
CA ASP A 35 -8.73 -12.23 10.49
C ASP A 35 -9.55 -12.99 11.57
N GLU A 36 -10.61 -12.38 12.10
CA GLU A 36 -11.54 -13.07 12.97
C GLU A 36 -12.20 -14.25 12.25
N LYS A 37 -12.31 -15.39 12.97
CA LYS A 37 -12.62 -16.73 12.43
C LYS A 37 -13.97 -16.86 11.67
N ASN A 38 -14.83 -15.85 11.67
CA ASN A 38 -16.18 -15.91 11.13
C ASN A 38 -16.50 -14.83 10.08
N THR A 39 -15.51 -14.10 9.59
CA THR A 39 -15.75 -13.09 8.54
C THR A 39 -15.83 -13.76 7.16
N LEU A 40 -16.87 -13.41 6.42
CA LEU A 40 -17.00 -13.80 5.00
C LEU A 40 -15.99 -13.00 4.16
N PRO A 41 -15.45 -13.60 3.06
CA PRO A 41 -14.65 -12.85 2.12
C PRO A 41 -15.39 -11.62 1.60
N CYS A 42 -14.71 -10.50 1.49
CA CYS A 42 -15.27 -9.24 1.04
C CYS A 42 -14.44 -8.62 -0.10
N ILE A 43 -14.99 -7.60 -0.74
CA ILE A 43 -14.28 -6.76 -1.69
C ILE A 43 -13.88 -5.48 -0.96
N ILE A 44 -12.60 -5.16 -0.99
CA ILE A 44 -12.01 -3.98 -0.37
C ILE A 44 -11.54 -3.05 -1.48
N LEU A 45 -12.08 -1.84 -1.53
CA LEU A 45 -11.70 -0.80 -2.48
C LEU A 45 -11.04 0.34 -1.73
N MET A 46 -9.86 0.75 -2.18
CA MET A 46 -9.12 1.86 -1.57
C MET A 46 -8.57 2.77 -2.65
N GLU A 47 -8.51 4.06 -2.35
CA GLU A 47 -7.86 5.08 -3.18
C GLU A 47 -6.67 5.64 -2.42
N ASP A 48 -5.51 5.60 -3.08
CA ASP A 48 -4.22 6.16 -2.60
C ASP A 48 -3.96 5.95 -1.10
N PRO A 49 -3.92 4.69 -0.62
CA PRO A 49 -3.75 4.41 0.81
C PRO A 49 -2.42 4.93 1.39
N GLU A 50 -1.50 5.34 0.52
CA GLU A 50 -0.20 5.88 0.89
C GLU A 50 -0.13 7.40 1.08
N ILE A 51 -1.19 8.16 0.80
CA ILE A 51 -1.14 9.61 0.62
C ILE A 51 -0.47 10.40 1.78
N TYR A 52 -0.51 9.88 2.99
CA TYR A 52 0.12 10.50 4.17
C TYR A 52 1.26 9.65 4.76
N LEU A 53 1.69 8.60 4.04
CA LEU A 53 2.66 7.65 4.57
C LEU A 53 4.09 8.04 4.18
N HIS A 54 4.97 8.09 5.17
CA HIS A 54 6.41 8.07 4.92
C HIS A 54 6.80 6.77 4.18
N PRO A 55 7.79 6.77 3.28
CA PRO A 55 8.18 5.59 2.49
C PRO A 55 8.34 4.28 3.29
N GLN A 56 8.86 4.35 4.50
CA GLN A 56 8.95 3.17 5.39
C GLN A 56 7.58 2.62 5.79
N LEU A 57 6.60 3.50 6.04
CA LEU A 57 5.24 3.09 6.37
C LEU A 57 4.47 2.60 5.16
N GLN A 58 4.82 3.06 3.95
CA GLN A 58 4.23 2.54 2.70
C GLN A 58 4.55 1.06 2.52
N LYS A 59 5.76 0.60 2.90
CA LYS A 59 6.11 -0.82 2.88
C LYS A 59 5.24 -1.64 3.85
N VAL A 60 5.02 -1.12 5.05
CA VAL A 60 4.12 -1.75 6.02
C VAL A 60 2.68 -1.81 5.49
N ALA A 61 2.20 -0.74 4.87
CA ALA A 61 0.89 -0.73 4.22
C ALA A 61 0.79 -1.78 3.11
N SER A 62 1.83 -1.90 2.27
CA SER A 62 1.89 -2.92 1.22
C SER A 62 1.79 -4.35 1.78
N GLU A 63 2.48 -4.65 2.88
CA GLU A 63 2.41 -5.94 3.56
C GLU A 63 1.00 -6.23 4.09
N ILE A 64 0.35 -5.25 4.71
CA ILE A 64 -1.02 -5.38 5.22
C ILE A 64 -1.99 -5.63 4.05
N LEU A 65 -1.90 -4.84 2.97
CA LEU A 65 -2.74 -5.01 1.78
C LEU A 65 -2.55 -6.39 1.13
N TYR A 66 -1.30 -6.86 1.06
CA TYR A 66 -0.99 -8.19 0.58
C TYR A 66 -1.60 -9.29 1.47
N ASN A 67 -1.52 -9.14 2.79
CA ASN A 67 -2.15 -10.09 3.72
C ASN A 67 -3.66 -10.10 3.59
N LEU A 68 -4.29 -8.94 3.48
CA LEU A 68 -5.73 -8.80 3.23
C LEU A 68 -6.15 -9.51 1.94
N SER A 69 -5.33 -9.45 0.89
CA SER A 69 -5.62 -10.07 -0.41
C SER A 69 -5.62 -11.60 -0.40
N LYS A 70 -5.05 -12.25 0.64
CA LYS A 70 -5.05 -13.72 0.76
C LYS A 70 -6.45 -14.31 0.99
N LYS A 71 -7.35 -13.54 1.59
CA LYS A 71 -8.71 -13.99 1.95
C LYS A 71 -9.81 -13.17 1.26
N ASN A 72 -9.46 -12.01 0.70
CA ASN A 72 -10.38 -11.04 0.16
C ASN A 72 -9.97 -10.59 -1.23
N GLN A 73 -10.88 -9.98 -1.96
CA GLN A 73 -10.53 -9.25 -3.18
C GLN A 73 -10.17 -7.81 -2.81
N VAL A 74 -8.90 -7.44 -2.97
CA VAL A 74 -8.42 -6.09 -2.68
C VAL A 74 -8.11 -5.39 -4.00
N VAL A 75 -8.65 -4.20 -4.18
CA VAL A 75 -8.37 -3.30 -5.31
C VAL A 75 -8.01 -1.95 -4.74
N PHE A 76 -6.86 -1.41 -5.14
CA PHE A 76 -6.45 -0.08 -4.71
C PHE A 76 -5.74 0.67 -5.84
N SER A 77 -5.89 2.00 -5.87
CA SER A 77 -5.05 2.88 -6.68
C SER A 77 -3.80 3.26 -5.90
N THR A 78 -2.72 3.55 -6.60
CA THR A 78 -1.49 4.05 -5.98
C THR A 78 -0.59 4.74 -7.00
N HIS A 79 0.12 5.77 -6.54
CA HIS A 79 1.22 6.42 -7.24
C HIS A 79 2.58 6.08 -6.62
N SER A 80 2.62 5.14 -5.67
CA SER A 80 3.86 4.76 -4.98
C SER A 80 4.41 3.41 -5.42
N PRO A 81 5.66 3.34 -5.86
CA PRO A 81 6.34 2.07 -6.15
C PRO A 81 6.46 1.20 -4.90
N ASN A 82 6.53 1.79 -3.71
CA ASN A 82 6.65 1.02 -2.46
C ASN A 82 5.41 0.17 -2.17
N LEU A 83 4.23 0.54 -2.68
CA LEU A 83 3.02 -0.25 -2.50
C LEU A 83 2.94 -1.45 -3.44
N ILE A 84 3.49 -1.33 -4.64
CA ILE A 84 3.40 -2.40 -5.65
C ILE A 84 4.42 -3.52 -5.46
N PHE A 85 5.42 -3.35 -4.60
CA PHE A 85 6.54 -4.29 -4.43
C PHE A 85 6.13 -5.72 -4.07
N ASN A 86 5.06 -5.89 -3.32
CA ASN A 86 4.57 -7.20 -2.90
C ASN A 86 3.63 -7.87 -3.92
N PHE A 87 3.35 -7.19 -5.03
CA PHE A 87 2.40 -7.65 -6.04
C PHE A 87 3.11 -8.00 -7.34
N SER A 88 2.64 -9.06 -8.01
CA SER A 88 3.16 -9.45 -9.32
C SER A 88 2.62 -8.52 -10.41
N THR A 89 3.35 -8.38 -11.52
CA THR A 89 2.92 -7.59 -12.69
C THR A 89 1.57 -8.04 -13.25
N LYS A 90 1.19 -9.30 -13.05
CA LYS A 90 -0.14 -9.82 -13.43
C LYS A 90 -1.28 -9.22 -12.63
N GLN A 91 -1.01 -8.75 -11.42
CA GLN A 91 -1.99 -8.10 -10.52
C GLN A 91 -2.07 -6.60 -10.76
N ILE A 92 -1.06 -6.00 -11.39
CA ILE A 92 -0.98 -4.57 -11.64
C ILE A 92 -1.76 -4.22 -12.92
N ARG A 93 -2.45 -3.10 -12.87
CA ARG A 93 -3.13 -2.46 -13.99
C ARG A 93 -2.64 -1.03 -14.06
N GLU A 94 -1.93 -0.72 -15.12
CA GLU A 94 -1.47 0.63 -15.40
C GLU A 94 -2.58 1.40 -16.09
N VAL A 95 -2.94 2.53 -15.50
CA VAL A 95 -3.99 3.41 -16.03
C VAL A 95 -3.31 4.66 -16.58
N ILE A 96 -3.43 4.85 -17.88
CA ILE A 96 -2.79 5.97 -18.59
C ILE A 96 -3.82 6.80 -19.35
N LEU A 97 -3.46 8.03 -19.63
CA LEU A 97 -4.19 8.90 -20.54
C LEU A 97 -3.54 8.77 -21.93
N ASN A 98 -4.30 8.40 -22.95
CA ASN A 98 -3.78 8.32 -24.31
C ASN A 98 -3.74 9.71 -24.99
N GLU A 99 -3.20 9.77 -26.22
CA GLU A 99 -3.05 11.01 -26.98
C GLU A 99 -4.40 11.68 -27.30
N GLU A 100 -5.49 10.95 -27.30
CA GLU A 100 -6.85 11.43 -27.54
C GLU A 100 -7.58 11.80 -26.22
N TYR A 101 -6.88 11.82 -25.10
CA TYR A 101 -7.41 12.08 -23.76
C TYR A 101 -8.43 11.06 -23.25
N TYR A 102 -8.39 9.82 -23.74
CA TYR A 102 -9.15 8.70 -23.19
C TYR A 102 -8.29 7.88 -22.22
N THR A 103 -8.95 7.30 -21.24
CA THR A 103 -8.29 6.39 -20.27
C THR A 103 -8.07 5.02 -20.92
N ASP A 104 -6.82 4.60 -20.97
CA ASP A 104 -6.41 3.25 -21.35
C ASP A 104 -5.91 2.46 -20.15
N ILE A 105 -6.17 1.13 -20.18
CA ILE A 105 -5.73 0.20 -19.13
C ILE A 105 -4.78 -0.81 -19.76
N ARG A 106 -3.51 -0.77 -19.35
CA ARG A 106 -2.49 -1.72 -19.75
C ARG A 106 -2.34 -2.84 -18.72
N GLN A 107 -2.09 -4.05 -19.19
CA GLN A 107 -1.87 -5.23 -18.37
C GLN A 107 -0.54 -5.87 -18.72
N ASN A 108 0.08 -6.52 -17.73
CA ASN A 108 1.36 -7.21 -17.88
C ASN A 108 2.49 -6.28 -18.39
N THR A 109 2.42 -5.01 -18.06
CA THR A 109 3.48 -4.04 -18.35
C THR A 109 4.73 -4.44 -17.56
N ASP A 110 5.91 -4.26 -18.16
CA ASP A 110 7.17 -4.48 -17.47
C ASP A 110 7.27 -3.53 -16.28
N ILE A 111 7.83 -4.04 -15.17
CA ILE A 111 7.97 -3.25 -13.94
C ILE A 111 8.79 -1.99 -14.16
N ASP A 112 9.82 -2.06 -15.01
CA ASP A 112 10.66 -0.91 -15.33
C ASP A 112 9.89 0.19 -16.09
N MET A 113 8.94 -0.19 -16.94
CA MET A 113 8.06 0.77 -17.61
C MET A 113 7.11 1.43 -16.61
N ILE A 114 6.48 0.64 -15.73
CA ILE A 114 5.60 1.16 -14.68
C ILE A 114 6.34 2.16 -13.80
N LEU A 115 7.57 1.84 -13.41
CA LEU A 115 8.37 2.72 -12.55
C LEU A 115 8.76 4.00 -13.26
N ASN A 116 9.13 3.94 -14.54
CA ASN A 116 9.40 5.13 -15.35
C ASN A 116 8.16 6.03 -15.49
N ASP A 117 7.00 5.44 -15.71
CA ASP A 117 5.75 6.20 -15.83
C ASP A 117 5.31 6.82 -14.48
N LEU A 118 5.69 6.21 -13.37
CA LEU A 118 5.56 6.79 -12.02
C LEU A 118 6.63 7.86 -11.71
N GLY A 119 7.57 8.11 -12.63
CA GLY A 119 8.63 9.10 -12.46
C GLY A 119 9.84 8.60 -11.67
N TYR A 120 9.99 7.29 -11.49
CA TYR A 120 11.14 6.68 -10.83
C TYR A 120 12.16 6.17 -11.85
N THR A 121 13.43 6.45 -11.61
CA THR A 121 14.53 5.92 -12.43
C THR A 121 15.11 4.66 -11.80
N ALA A 122 15.86 3.87 -12.60
CA ALA A 122 16.57 2.70 -12.09
C ALA A 122 17.54 3.05 -10.93
N ASN A 123 18.07 4.27 -10.89
CA ASN A 123 18.91 4.75 -9.79
C ASN A 123 18.13 4.94 -8.47
N ASP A 124 16.87 5.35 -8.55
CA ASP A 124 16.02 5.51 -7.37
C ASP A 124 15.70 4.14 -6.76
N LEU A 125 15.58 3.12 -7.59
CA LEU A 125 15.39 1.72 -7.16
C LEU A 125 16.66 1.11 -6.56
N MET A 126 17.83 1.44 -7.05
CA MET A 126 19.09 0.95 -6.48
C MET A 126 19.28 1.44 -5.04
N ASN A 127 18.82 2.64 -4.73
CA ASN A 127 18.81 3.16 -3.36
C ASN A 127 17.84 2.42 -2.45
N VAL A 128 16.80 1.81 -3.01
CA VAL A 128 15.82 0.97 -2.27
C VAL A 128 16.33 -0.46 -2.12
N SER A 129 17.01 -1.02 -3.12
CA SER A 129 17.52 -2.41 -3.09
C SER A 129 18.72 -2.61 -2.17
N VAL A 130 19.50 -1.56 -1.88
CA VAL A 130 20.61 -1.60 -0.91
C VAL A 130 20.09 -1.83 0.52
N PHE A 131 18.86 -1.48 0.83
CA PHE A 131 18.22 -1.77 2.13
C PHE A 131 17.67 -3.17 2.27
N LEU A 132 17.59 -3.94 1.18
CA LEU A 132 17.12 -5.34 1.19
C LEU A 132 18.26 -6.36 1.38
N CYS A 133 19.51 -5.91 1.40
CA CYS A 133 20.69 -6.78 1.54
C CYS A 133 21.34 -6.75 2.93
N CYS A 134 20.71 -6.12 3.93
CA CYS A 134 21.23 -6.08 5.29
C CYS A 134 20.49 -7.02 6.24
#